data_edaca47969b9f11d9b319687d5ffbb21
#
_entry.id   edaca47969b9f11d9b319687d5ffbb21
#
_cell.length_a   1.000
_cell.length_b   1.000
_cell.length_c   1.000
_cell.angle_alpha   90.00
_cell.angle_beta   90.00
_cell.angle_gamma   90.00
#
_symmetry.space_group_name_H-M   'P 1'
#
loop_
_entity.id
_entity.type
_entity.pdbx_description
1 polymer ?
#
loop_
_entity_poly.entity_id
_entity_poly.type
_entity_poly.pdbx_seq_one_letter_code
_entity_poly.pdbx_strand_id
1 'polypeptide(L)'
;MKRGKKFLCMLLAVLLVGIGVFIYRSVLPDINPEDEDEKVAAANSDKTSVFQFPYLVLGVLALFLHVGTQVIAIDTIISYAGSMGVGLLDAKFFPSYTLGATILGYMLGILLIPKVVSQKNALIFCTVLGLTLSLGVVLADVNVSFLGHDANLSIWFLASLGFPNSLIYAGIWPHAIRDLGRFTKIGSSLLVMALCGNAILPLVYGKMADMTSLQQGYWVLIPCFLYLIWYAVHGYRITHWRCNK
;
A
#
# COMPACT_ATOMS: atom_id res chain seq x y z
N MET A 1 -21.64 -15.30 26.99
CA MET A 1 -20.77 -14.42 26.20
C MET A 1 -19.77 -15.15 25.30
N LYS A 2 -19.16 -16.29 25.63
CA LYS A 2 -18.20 -17.03 24.79
C LYS A 2 -18.79 -17.70 23.53
N ARG A 3 -20.05 -18.11 23.52
CA ARG A 3 -20.74 -18.77 22.39
C ARG A 3 -21.01 -17.81 21.21
N GLY A 4 -21.41 -16.56 21.48
CA GLY A 4 -21.71 -15.56 20.43
C GLY A 4 -20.46 -15.13 19.65
N LYS A 5 -19.29 -15.02 20.32
CA LYS A 5 -18.02 -14.68 19.64
C LYS A 5 -17.55 -15.78 18.68
N LYS A 6 -17.71 -17.05 19.05
CA LYS A 6 -17.37 -18.18 18.16
C LYS A 6 -18.30 -18.25 16.94
N PHE A 7 -19.59 -17.97 17.13
CA PHE A 7 -20.57 -17.93 16.05
C PHE A 7 -20.27 -16.78 15.06
N LEU A 8 -19.92 -15.59 15.59
CA LEU A 8 -19.53 -14.43 14.76
C LEU A 8 -18.26 -14.69 13.96
N CYS A 9 -17.23 -15.31 14.57
CA CYS A 9 -16.01 -15.70 13.86
C CYS A 9 -16.26 -16.73 12.76
N MET A 10 -17.15 -17.70 13.01
CA MET A 10 -17.52 -18.71 12.03
C MET A 10 -18.33 -18.11 10.87
N LEU A 11 -19.23 -17.18 11.16
CA LEU A 11 -19.99 -16.44 10.14
C LEU A 11 -19.08 -15.58 9.27
N LEU A 12 -18.12 -14.87 9.88
CA LEU A 12 -17.09 -14.08 9.17
C LEU A 12 -16.21 -14.98 8.28
N ALA A 13 -15.79 -16.14 8.78
CA ALA A 13 -14.99 -17.08 8.00
C ALA A 13 -15.77 -17.63 6.78
N VAL A 14 -17.04 -18.00 6.97
CA VAL A 14 -17.92 -18.48 5.88
C VAL A 14 -18.17 -17.36 4.86
N LEU A 15 -18.34 -16.13 5.31
CA LEU A 15 -18.56 -14.97 4.46
C LEU A 15 -17.29 -14.64 3.63
N LEU A 16 -16.11 -14.71 4.23
CA LEU A 16 -14.83 -14.55 3.54
C LEU A 16 -14.57 -15.64 2.51
N VAL A 17 -14.85 -16.90 2.86
CA VAL A 17 -14.75 -18.02 1.90
C VAL A 17 -15.77 -17.87 0.77
N GLY A 18 -17.02 -17.50 1.08
CA GLY A 18 -18.06 -17.25 0.08
C GLY A 18 -17.70 -16.13 -0.89
N ILE A 19 -17.14 -15.02 -0.38
CA ILE A 19 -16.63 -13.91 -1.19
C ILE A 19 -15.45 -14.38 -2.05
N GLY A 20 -14.52 -15.15 -1.48
CA GLY A 20 -13.38 -15.72 -2.22
C GLY A 20 -13.82 -16.62 -3.39
N VAL A 21 -14.78 -17.52 -3.15
CA VAL A 21 -15.34 -18.41 -4.19
C VAL A 21 -16.11 -17.60 -5.25
N PHE A 22 -16.86 -16.58 -4.84
CA PHE A 22 -17.58 -15.71 -5.78
C PHE A 22 -16.62 -14.92 -6.67
N ILE A 23 -15.53 -14.37 -6.10
CA ILE A 23 -14.48 -13.67 -6.86
C ILE A 23 -13.77 -14.65 -7.81
N TYR A 24 -13.41 -15.84 -7.34
CA TYR A 24 -12.78 -16.87 -8.16
C TYR A 24 -13.62 -17.23 -9.39
N ARG A 25 -14.95 -17.35 -9.25
CA ARG A 25 -15.86 -17.64 -10.36
C ARG A 25 -16.15 -16.46 -11.30
N SER A 26 -16.06 -15.22 -10.81
CA SER A 26 -16.47 -14.03 -11.58
C SER A 26 -15.32 -13.31 -12.29
N VAL A 27 -14.06 -13.58 -11.94
CA VAL A 27 -12.91 -12.77 -12.33
C VAL A 27 -11.90 -13.48 -13.22
N LEU A 28 -12.00 -14.81 -13.37
CA LEU A 28 -11.12 -15.52 -14.30
C LEU A 28 -11.81 -15.66 -15.66
N PRO A 29 -11.49 -14.82 -16.66
CA PRO A 29 -11.74 -15.20 -18.05
C PRO A 29 -10.89 -16.43 -18.37
N ASP A 30 -11.42 -17.34 -19.19
CA ASP A 30 -10.65 -18.45 -19.76
C ASP A 30 -9.54 -17.90 -20.68
N ILE A 31 -8.48 -17.38 -20.07
CA ILE A 31 -7.27 -17.01 -20.79
C ILE A 31 -6.38 -18.25 -20.78
N ASN A 32 -6.10 -18.79 -21.96
CA ASN A 32 -5.07 -19.81 -22.12
C ASN A 32 -3.73 -19.15 -21.80
N PRO A 33 -3.10 -19.43 -20.65
CA PRO A 33 -1.85 -18.77 -20.26
C PRO A 33 -0.70 -19.08 -21.23
N GLU A 34 -0.77 -20.21 -21.94
CA GLU A 34 0.25 -20.64 -22.90
C GLU A 34 0.33 -19.74 -24.14
N ASP A 35 -0.81 -19.25 -24.65
CA ASP A 35 -0.87 -18.39 -25.86
C ASP A 35 -0.40 -16.95 -25.59
N GLU A 36 -0.58 -16.43 -24.37
CA GLU A 36 -0.05 -15.11 -23.96
C GLU A 36 1.44 -15.19 -23.65
N ASP A 37 1.89 -16.24 -22.99
CA ASP A 37 3.32 -16.43 -22.67
C ASP A 37 4.18 -16.59 -23.91
N GLU A 38 3.69 -17.24 -24.99
CA GLU A 38 4.41 -17.33 -26.27
C GLU A 38 4.56 -15.97 -26.96
N LYS A 39 3.51 -15.17 -27.02
CA LYS A 39 3.54 -13.83 -27.63
C LYS A 39 4.46 -12.88 -26.87
N VAL A 40 4.43 -12.92 -25.53
CA VAL A 40 5.29 -12.10 -24.67
C VAL A 40 6.73 -12.60 -24.72
N ALA A 41 6.97 -13.90 -24.81
CA ALA A 41 8.29 -14.49 -24.97
C ALA A 41 8.93 -14.06 -26.30
N ALA A 42 8.17 -14.08 -27.40
CA ALA A 42 8.62 -13.63 -28.71
C ALA A 42 8.96 -12.13 -28.71
N ALA A 43 8.13 -11.30 -28.06
CA ALA A 43 8.34 -9.85 -27.97
C ALA A 43 9.57 -9.46 -27.12
N ASN A 44 10.03 -10.34 -26.23
CA ASN A 44 11.16 -10.09 -25.33
C ASN A 44 12.39 -10.96 -25.63
N SER A 45 12.46 -11.55 -26.82
CA SER A 45 13.56 -12.43 -27.24
C SER A 45 14.94 -11.78 -27.10
N ASP A 46 15.03 -10.47 -27.38
CA ASP A 46 16.28 -9.70 -27.36
C ASP A 46 16.73 -9.25 -25.96
N LYS A 47 15.87 -9.39 -24.95
CA LYS A 47 16.20 -8.99 -23.58
C LYS A 47 16.91 -10.11 -22.83
N THR A 48 18.07 -9.79 -22.28
CA THR A 48 18.94 -10.75 -21.58
C THR A 48 18.91 -10.58 -20.05
N SER A 49 18.42 -9.44 -19.55
CA SER A 49 18.40 -9.12 -18.12
C SER A 49 17.08 -8.49 -17.67
N VAL A 50 16.68 -8.79 -16.43
CA VAL A 50 15.50 -8.23 -15.77
C VAL A 50 15.61 -6.70 -15.58
N PHE A 51 16.82 -6.17 -15.45
CA PHE A 51 17.06 -4.73 -15.31
C PHE A 51 16.81 -3.92 -16.61
N GLN A 52 16.58 -4.61 -17.73
CA GLN A 52 16.19 -3.96 -18.99
C GLN A 52 14.70 -3.57 -19.02
N PHE A 53 13.94 -3.88 -17.95
CA PHE A 53 12.55 -3.48 -17.79
C PHE A 53 12.44 -2.32 -16.78
N PRO A 54 12.45 -1.06 -17.25
CA PRO A 54 12.44 0.11 -16.35
C PRO A 54 11.25 0.13 -15.39
N TYR A 55 10.05 -0.20 -15.91
CA TYR A 55 8.83 -0.20 -15.11
C TYR A 55 8.86 -1.22 -13.96
N LEU A 56 9.60 -2.35 -14.11
CA LEU A 56 9.81 -3.29 -13.03
C LEU A 56 10.73 -2.71 -11.95
N VAL A 57 11.90 -2.18 -12.36
CA VAL A 57 12.87 -1.60 -11.41
C VAL A 57 12.26 -0.45 -10.62
N LEU A 58 11.53 0.43 -11.32
CA LEU A 58 10.80 1.54 -10.71
C LEU A 58 9.65 1.03 -9.82
N GLY A 59 9.00 -0.07 -10.20
CA GLY A 59 7.97 -0.74 -9.42
C GLY A 59 8.50 -1.37 -8.14
N VAL A 60 9.68 -1.98 -8.19
CA VAL A 60 10.39 -2.52 -7.01
C VAL A 60 10.68 -1.39 -6.01
N LEU A 61 11.18 -0.24 -6.48
CA LEU A 61 11.39 0.92 -5.63
C LEU A 61 10.07 1.50 -5.10
N ALA A 62 9.03 1.56 -5.93
CA ALA A 62 7.71 2.01 -5.50
C ALA A 62 7.15 1.10 -4.39
N LEU A 63 7.27 -0.21 -4.55
CA LEU A 63 6.80 -1.16 -3.56
C LEU A 63 7.62 -1.07 -2.26
N PHE A 64 8.94 -0.92 -2.36
CA PHE A 64 9.82 -0.69 -1.22
C PHE A 64 9.40 0.52 -0.38
N LEU A 65 9.16 1.65 -1.03
CA LEU A 65 8.73 2.88 -0.36
C LEU A 65 7.31 2.73 0.23
N HIS A 66 6.39 2.14 -0.53
CA HIS A 66 5.01 1.96 -0.10
C HIS A 66 4.92 1.09 1.16
N VAL A 67 5.57 -0.09 1.15
CA VAL A 67 5.49 -1.03 2.28
C VAL A 67 6.09 -0.41 3.54
N GLY A 68 7.19 0.31 3.40
CA GLY A 68 7.77 1.04 4.53
C GLY A 68 6.90 2.15 5.09
N THR A 69 6.18 2.91 4.24
CA THR A 69 5.22 3.93 4.71
C THR A 69 4.04 3.29 5.44
N GLN A 70 3.59 2.12 4.99
CA GLN A 70 2.52 1.38 5.64
C GLN A 70 2.91 0.93 7.04
N VAL A 71 4.11 0.38 7.20
CA VAL A 71 4.60 -0.08 8.52
C VAL A 71 4.81 1.10 9.46
N ILE A 72 5.40 2.21 8.99
CA ILE A 72 5.51 3.41 9.81
C ILE A 72 4.13 3.82 10.35
N ALA A 73 3.11 3.88 9.50
CA ALA A 73 1.77 4.32 9.92
C ALA A 73 1.13 3.41 10.97
N ILE A 74 1.41 2.10 10.94
CA ILE A 74 0.80 1.12 11.87
C ILE A 74 1.60 1.02 13.16
N ASP A 75 2.92 0.89 13.08
CA ASP A 75 3.76 0.55 14.22
C ASP A 75 4.06 1.75 15.11
N THR A 76 4.17 2.96 14.53
CA THR A 76 4.56 4.15 15.30
C THR A 76 3.39 4.87 15.95
N ILE A 77 2.14 4.56 15.56
CA ILE A 77 0.94 5.31 15.99
C ILE A 77 0.74 5.28 17.51
N ILE A 78 1.06 4.17 18.19
CA ILE A 78 0.92 4.05 19.65
C ILE A 78 1.91 4.98 20.35
N SER A 79 3.18 4.94 19.96
CA SER A 79 4.23 5.80 20.52
C SER A 79 3.94 7.27 20.25
N TYR A 80 3.43 7.57 19.06
CA TYR A 80 3.05 8.92 18.67
C TYR A 80 1.86 9.43 19.49
N ALA A 81 0.79 8.63 19.65
CA ALA A 81 -0.35 8.98 20.50
C ALA A 81 0.07 9.21 21.94
N GLY A 82 0.97 8.36 22.47
CA GLY A 82 1.53 8.54 23.81
C GLY A 82 2.29 9.85 23.98
N SER A 83 3.07 10.27 22.97
CA SER A 83 3.79 11.57 23.01
C SER A 83 2.85 12.78 22.99
N MET A 84 1.66 12.62 22.45
CA MET A 84 0.60 13.65 22.45
C MET A 84 -0.28 13.63 23.71
N GLY A 85 0.08 12.85 24.74
CA GLY A 85 -0.63 12.79 26.00
C GLY A 85 -1.82 11.85 26.03
N VAL A 86 -2.04 11.04 24.98
CA VAL A 86 -3.09 10.01 24.97
C VAL A 86 -2.67 8.85 25.87
N GLY A 87 -3.54 8.44 26.79
CA GLY A 87 -3.28 7.30 27.67
C GLY A 87 -3.06 6.01 26.90
N LEU A 88 -2.19 5.13 27.41
CA LEU A 88 -1.86 3.86 26.75
C LEU A 88 -3.10 2.97 26.51
N LEU A 89 -4.11 3.06 27.39
CA LEU A 89 -5.35 2.31 27.27
C LEU A 89 -6.18 2.74 26.04
N ASP A 90 -6.06 4.00 25.63
CA ASP A 90 -6.72 4.54 24.45
C ASP A 90 -5.81 4.43 23.22
N ALA A 91 -4.51 4.67 23.36
CA ALA A 91 -3.53 4.60 22.28
C ALA A 91 -3.52 3.23 21.58
N LYS A 92 -3.75 2.13 22.29
CA LYS A 92 -3.81 0.76 21.73
C LYS A 92 -4.93 0.53 20.71
N PHE A 93 -5.95 1.39 20.64
CA PHE A 93 -7.04 1.24 19.68
C PHE A 93 -6.71 1.83 18.31
N PHE A 94 -5.78 2.78 18.21
CA PHE A 94 -5.47 3.46 16.94
C PHE A 94 -4.92 2.53 15.86
N PRO A 95 -4.03 1.55 16.14
CA PRO A 95 -3.65 0.55 15.13
C PRO A 95 -4.85 -0.23 14.59
N SER A 96 -5.83 -0.52 15.44
CA SER A 96 -7.06 -1.21 15.02
C SER A 96 -7.90 -0.35 14.08
N TYR A 97 -7.94 0.97 14.28
CA TYR A 97 -8.60 1.89 13.35
C TYR A 97 -7.85 1.96 12.01
N THR A 98 -6.51 1.97 12.03
CA THR A 98 -5.70 1.93 10.81
C THR A 98 -5.96 0.64 10.02
N LEU A 99 -5.97 -0.51 10.70
CA LEU A 99 -6.28 -1.81 10.07
C LEU A 99 -7.73 -1.87 9.59
N GLY A 100 -8.67 -1.32 10.35
CA GLY A 100 -10.08 -1.19 9.95
C GLY A 100 -10.24 -0.35 8.67
N ALA A 101 -9.55 0.78 8.59
CA ALA A 101 -9.50 1.61 7.39
C ALA A 101 -8.89 0.86 6.19
N THR A 102 -7.86 0.04 6.43
CA THR A 102 -7.24 -0.82 5.40
C THR A 102 -8.24 -1.87 4.88
N ILE A 103 -8.97 -2.54 5.78
CA ILE A 103 -10.00 -3.53 5.40
C ILE A 103 -11.11 -2.86 4.57
N LEU A 104 -11.59 -1.69 5.00
CA LEU A 104 -12.58 -0.92 4.25
C LEU A 104 -12.05 -0.55 2.86
N GLY A 105 -10.79 -0.14 2.75
CA GLY A 105 -10.16 0.15 1.47
C GLY A 105 -10.12 -1.06 0.54
N TYR A 106 -9.74 -2.24 1.03
CA TYR A 106 -9.77 -3.48 0.25
C TYR A 106 -11.19 -3.84 -0.20
N MET A 107 -12.18 -3.76 0.70
CA MET A 107 -13.57 -4.08 0.35
C MET A 107 -14.09 -3.15 -0.74
N LEU A 108 -13.87 -1.84 -0.61
CA LEU A 108 -14.26 -0.86 -1.62
C LEU A 108 -13.49 -1.07 -2.93
N GLY A 109 -12.21 -1.41 -2.85
CA GLY A 109 -11.40 -1.73 -4.03
C GLY A 109 -11.98 -2.90 -4.82
N ILE A 110 -12.31 -4.01 -4.16
CA ILE A 110 -12.91 -5.18 -4.79
C ILE A 110 -14.26 -4.85 -5.46
N LEU A 111 -15.06 -3.99 -4.84
CA LEU A 111 -16.37 -3.62 -5.37
C LEU A 111 -16.29 -2.63 -6.53
N LEU A 112 -15.34 -1.67 -6.47
CA LEU A 112 -15.29 -0.53 -7.39
C LEU A 112 -14.36 -0.75 -8.59
N ILE A 113 -13.20 -1.39 -8.39
CA ILE A 113 -12.16 -1.47 -9.42
C ILE A 113 -12.67 -2.18 -10.68
N PRO A 114 -13.34 -3.37 -10.64
CA PRO A 114 -13.74 -4.00 -11.89
C PRO A 114 -14.91 -3.31 -12.60
N LYS A 115 -15.70 -2.49 -11.89
CA LYS A 115 -16.98 -1.98 -12.42
C LYS A 115 -17.03 -0.48 -12.72
N VAL A 116 -16.36 0.32 -11.90
CA VAL A 116 -16.53 1.80 -11.92
C VAL A 116 -15.20 2.52 -12.13
N VAL A 117 -14.11 2.02 -11.50
CA VAL A 117 -12.82 2.70 -11.49
C VAL A 117 -11.74 1.79 -12.07
N SER A 118 -10.96 2.30 -13.00
CA SER A 118 -9.79 1.58 -13.49
C SER A 118 -8.73 1.45 -12.39
N GLN A 119 -8.00 0.33 -12.37
CA GLN A 119 -6.94 0.07 -11.40
C GLN A 119 -5.90 1.21 -11.33
N LYS A 120 -5.58 1.80 -12.48
CA LYS A 120 -4.70 2.97 -12.58
C LYS A 120 -5.26 4.19 -11.83
N ASN A 121 -6.55 4.52 -12.05
CA ASN A 121 -7.17 5.67 -11.42
C ASN A 121 -7.29 5.47 -9.90
N ALA A 122 -7.57 4.24 -9.45
CA ALA A 122 -7.55 3.88 -8.05
C ALA A 122 -6.16 4.08 -7.43
N LEU A 123 -5.10 3.64 -8.12
CA LEU A 123 -3.71 3.83 -7.67
C LEU A 123 -3.35 5.32 -7.55
N ILE A 124 -3.69 6.14 -8.56
CA ILE A 124 -3.44 7.60 -8.53
C ILE A 124 -4.22 8.24 -7.38
N PHE A 125 -5.50 7.93 -7.25
CA PHE A 125 -6.34 8.46 -6.18
C PHE A 125 -5.76 8.13 -4.79
N CYS A 126 -5.40 6.87 -4.55
CA CYS A 126 -4.85 6.44 -3.27
C CYS A 126 -3.49 7.06 -2.97
N THR A 127 -2.60 7.21 -3.97
CA THR A 127 -1.30 7.86 -3.75
C THR A 127 -1.44 9.35 -3.45
N VAL A 128 -2.35 10.06 -4.11
CA VAL A 128 -2.65 11.47 -3.83
C VAL A 128 -3.31 11.63 -2.46
N LEU A 129 -4.28 10.76 -2.12
CA LEU A 129 -4.91 10.75 -0.80
C LEU A 129 -3.87 10.46 0.30
N GLY A 130 -2.97 9.51 0.08
CA GLY A 130 -1.87 9.20 1.01
C GLY A 130 -0.96 10.41 1.25
N LEU A 131 -0.62 11.16 0.19
CA LEU A 131 0.16 12.39 0.32
C LEU A 131 -0.60 13.45 1.14
N THR A 132 -1.87 13.68 0.84
CA THR A 132 -2.68 14.69 1.55
C THR A 132 -2.84 14.35 3.03
N LEU A 133 -3.09 13.09 3.36
CA LEU A 133 -3.16 12.63 4.74
C LEU A 133 -1.80 12.73 5.45
N SER A 134 -0.70 12.40 4.77
CA SER A 134 0.66 12.55 5.34
C SER A 134 1.00 14.00 5.64
N LEU A 135 0.61 14.94 4.78
CA LEU A 135 0.72 16.37 5.05
C LEU A 135 -0.14 16.76 6.25
N GLY A 136 -1.36 16.23 6.36
CA GLY A 136 -2.23 16.42 7.51
C GLY A 136 -1.59 15.94 8.82
N VAL A 137 -0.91 14.79 8.81
CA VAL A 137 -0.19 14.28 10.00
C VAL A 137 0.86 15.28 10.49
N VAL A 138 1.62 15.86 9.58
CA VAL A 138 2.74 16.78 9.93
C VAL A 138 2.26 18.16 10.33
N LEU A 139 1.19 18.65 9.71
CA LEU A 139 0.74 20.05 9.86
C LEU A 139 -0.40 20.24 10.87
N ALA A 140 -1.16 19.18 11.20
CA ALA A 140 -2.28 19.32 12.11
C ALA A 140 -1.79 19.39 13.57
N ASP A 141 -2.28 20.39 14.28
CA ASP A 141 -2.04 20.59 15.72
C ASP A 141 -3.34 21.05 16.40
N VAL A 142 -4.40 20.26 16.20
CA VAL A 142 -5.73 20.53 16.77
C VAL A 142 -6.23 19.27 17.46
N ASN A 143 -6.70 19.40 18.70
CA ASN A 143 -7.31 18.31 19.44
C ASN A 143 -8.78 18.17 19.04
N VAL A 144 -9.18 16.95 18.74
CA VAL A 144 -10.55 16.60 18.34
C VAL A 144 -11.02 15.38 19.11
N SER A 145 -12.25 15.43 19.60
CA SER A 145 -12.92 14.27 20.18
C SER A 145 -13.67 13.51 19.10
N PHE A 146 -13.22 12.30 18.78
CA PHE A 146 -13.84 11.45 17.76
C PHE A 146 -13.85 9.99 18.24
N LEU A 147 -14.92 9.25 17.97
CA LEU A 147 -15.13 7.86 18.42
C LEU A 147 -14.95 7.63 19.92
N GLY A 148 -15.16 8.66 20.76
CA GLY A 148 -15.00 8.57 22.20
C GLY A 148 -13.57 8.71 22.71
N HIS A 149 -12.63 9.07 21.86
CA HIS A 149 -11.24 9.35 22.21
C HIS A 149 -10.89 10.81 21.91
N ASP A 150 -10.30 11.48 22.90
CA ASP A 150 -9.75 12.82 22.75
C ASP A 150 -8.30 12.69 22.27
N ALA A 151 -8.06 13.02 21.01
CA ALA A 151 -6.74 12.90 20.41
C ALA A 151 -6.47 14.03 19.42
N ASN A 152 -5.19 14.29 19.15
CA ASN A 152 -4.80 15.26 18.14
C ASN A 152 -5.26 14.76 16.75
N LEU A 153 -5.75 15.67 15.92
CA LEU A 153 -6.24 15.39 14.56
C LEU A 153 -5.18 14.70 13.69
N SER A 154 -3.90 14.97 13.94
CA SER A 154 -2.78 14.30 13.26
C SER A 154 -2.78 12.77 13.44
N ILE A 155 -3.18 12.28 14.63
CA ILE A 155 -3.30 10.84 14.91
C ILE A 155 -4.43 10.22 14.06
N TRP A 156 -5.54 10.93 13.90
CA TRP A 156 -6.65 10.49 13.06
C TRP A 156 -6.30 10.46 11.58
N PHE A 157 -5.51 11.42 11.10
CA PHE A 157 -4.94 11.38 9.73
C PHE A 157 -4.00 10.20 9.56
N LEU A 158 -3.16 9.90 10.56
CA LEU A 158 -2.28 8.75 10.54
C LEU A 158 -3.07 7.42 10.50
N ALA A 159 -4.12 7.30 11.34
CA ALA A 159 -5.00 6.13 11.32
C ALA A 159 -5.72 5.98 9.97
N SER A 160 -6.13 7.08 9.35
CA SER A 160 -6.80 7.08 8.04
C SER A 160 -5.88 6.69 6.89
N LEU A 161 -4.55 6.75 7.04
CA LEU A 161 -3.58 6.28 6.03
C LEU A 161 -3.72 4.79 5.70
N GLY A 162 -4.34 4.00 6.58
CA GLY A 162 -4.68 2.62 6.27
C GLY A 162 -5.50 2.47 5.00
N PHE A 163 -6.45 3.37 4.76
CA PHE A 163 -7.33 3.31 3.60
C PHE A 163 -6.59 3.44 2.25
N PRO A 164 -5.81 4.50 1.96
CA PRO A 164 -5.07 4.58 0.71
C PRO A 164 -4.00 3.49 0.60
N ASN A 165 -3.37 3.09 1.70
CA ASN A 165 -2.34 2.05 1.67
C ASN A 165 -2.88 0.69 1.21
N SER A 166 -4.16 0.39 1.40
CA SER A 166 -4.75 -0.89 0.98
C SER A 166 -4.63 -1.13 -0.53
N LEU A 167 -4.91 -0.13 -1.36
CA LEU A 167 -5.00 -0.30 -2.81
C LEU A 167 -3.69 -0.02 -3.55
N ILE A 168 -2.73 0.66 -2.92
CA ILE A 168 -1.45 1.01 -3.56
C ILE A 168 -0.64 -0.26 -3.86
N TYR A 169 -0.54 -1.20 -2.92
CA TYR A 169 0.14 -2.48 -3.13
C TYR A 169 -0.47 -3.24 -4.31
N ALA A 170 -1.79 -3.43 -4.29
CA ALA A 170 -2.53 -4.13 -5.32
C ALA A 170 -2.45 -3.41 -6.70
N GLY A 171 -2.25 -2.10 -6.69
CA GLY A 171 -2.07 -1.30 -7.90
C GLY A 171 -0.66 -1.41 -8.50
N ILE A 172 0.39 -1.41 -7.67
CA ILE A 172 1.79 -1.47 -8.14
C ILE A 172 2.10 -2.84 -8.75
N TRP A 173 1.70 -3.93 -8.09
CA TRP A 173 2.10 -5.28 -8.44
C TRP A 173 1.81 -5.65 -9.89
N PRO A 174 0.57 -5.57 -10.42
CA PRO A 174 0.27 -5.93 -11.80
C PRO A 174 0.98 -5.06 -12.82
N HIS A 175 1.20 -3.77 -12.50
CA HIS A 175 1.91 -2.86 -13.39
C HIS A 175 3.40 -3.17 -13.48
N ALA A 176 3.97 -3.69 -12.39
CA ALA A 176 5.40 -4.03 -12.31
C ALA A 176 5.74 -5.37 -12.97
N ILE A 177 4.85 -6.38 -12.92
CA ILE A 177 5.09 -7.71 -13.51
C ILE A 177 4.56 -7.85 -14.95
N ARG A 178 3.91 -6.82 -15.48
CA ARG A 178 3.34 -6.85 -16.83
C ARG A 178 4.40 -7.17 -17.88
N ASP A 179 4.06 -8.02 -18.83
CA ASP A 179 4.85 -8.32 -20.04
C ASP A 179 6.30 -8.80 -19.77
N LEU A 180 6.57 -9.43 -18.64
CA LEU A 180 7.92 -9.94 -18.30
C LEU A 180 8.23 -11.29 -18.97
N GLY A 181 7.24 -12.09 -19.37
CA GLY A 181 7.40 -13.41 -19.94
C GLY A 181 8.31 -14.31 -19.09
N ARG A 182 9.39 -14.83 -19.64
CA ARG A 182 10.37 -15.70 -18.95
C ARG A 182 10.98 -15.07 -17.69
N PHE A 183 10.96 -13.76 -17.56
CA PHE A 183 11.53 -13.04 -16.42
C PHE A 183 10.52 -12.84 -15.27
N THR A 184 9.28 -13.28 -15.41
CA THR A 184 8.23 -13.11 -14.38
C THR A 184 8.63 -13.67 -13.03
N LYS A 185 9.27 -14.85 -13.00
CA LYS A 185 9.74 -15.47 -11.75
C LYS A 185 10.77 -14.59 -11.02
N ILE A 186 11.75 -14.10 -11.75
CA ILE A 186 12.82 -13.24 -11.18
C ILE A 186 12.24 -11.86 -10.82
N GLY A 187 11.37 -11.29 -11.66
CA GLY A 187 10.68 -10.03 -11.39
C GLY A 187 9.82 -10.08 -10.13
N SER A 188 9.05 -11.15 -9.95
CA SER A 188 8.26 -11.36 -8.73
C SER A 188 9.16 -11.52 -7.50
N SER A 189 10.29 -12.21 -7.62
CA SER A 189 11.26 -12.32 -6.51
C SER A 189 11.83 -10.96 -6.11
N LEU A 190 12.14 -10.09 -7.08
CA LEU A 190 12.59 -8.72 -6.80
C LEU A 190 11.53 -7.88 -6.09
N LEU A 191 10.25 -8.02 -6.49
CA LEU A 191 9.14 -7.34 -5.83
C LEU A 191 8.96 -7.85 -4.38
N VAL A 192 9.13 -9.16 -4.14
CA VAL A 192 9.11 -9.69 -2.77
C VAL A 192 10.29 -9.15 -1.97
N MET A 193 11.49 -9.05 -2.54
CA MET A 193 12.64 -8.44 -1.87
C MET A 193 12.41 -6.96 -1.51
N ALA A 194 11.57 -6.24 -2.25
CA ALA A 194 11.19 -4.86 -1.93
C ALA A 194 10.51 -4.73 -0.55
N LEU A 195 9.98 -5.83 0.02
CA LEU A 195 9.42 -5.84 1.38
C LEU A 195 10.46 -5.48 2.47
N CYS A 196 11.77 -5.51 2.17
CA CYS A 196 12.80 -5.03 3.10
C CYS A 196 12.64 -3.53 3.43
N GLY A 197 11.83 -2.77 2.66
CA GLY A 197 11.39 -1.43 2.99
C GLY A 197 10.74 -1.32 4.37
N ASN A 198 10.08 -2.39 4.83
CA ASN A 198 9.50 -2.49 6.18
C ASN A 198 10.53 -2.35 7.30
N ALA A 199 11.77 -2.74 7.06
CA ALA A 199 12.84 -2.63 8.05
C ALA A 199 13.59 -1.30 7.93
N ILE A 200 13.81 -0.81 6.71
CA ILE A 200 14.68 0.35 6.47
C ILE A 200 13.97 1.67 6.73
N LEU A 201 12.76 1.85 6.23
CA LEU A 201 12.05 3.14 6.36
C LEU A 201 11.67 3.48 7.81
N PRO A 202 11.22 2.55 8.67
CA PRO A 202 11.01 2.85 10.08
C PRO A 202 12.29 3.30 10.81
N LEU A 203 13.48 2.79 10.41
CA LEU A 203 14.75 3.26 10.96
C LEU A 203 15.04 4.71 10.56
N VAL A 204 14.74 5.07 9.31
CA VAL A 204 14.87 6.46 8.84
C VAL A 204 13.92 7.38 9.58
N TYR A 205 12.66 6.95 9.77
CA TYR A 205 11.67 7.66 10.57
C TYR A 205 12.16 7.84 12.02
N GLY A 206 12.59 6.75 12.66
CA GLY A 206 13.08 6.77 14.05
C GLY A 206 14.23 7.76 14.21
N LYS A 207 15.22 7.73 13.32
CA LYS A 207 16.34 8.67 13.36
C LYS A 207 15.89 10.12 13.21
N MET A 208 14.93 10.42 12.31
CA MET A 208 14.38 11.77 12.18
C MET A 208 13.60 12.18 13.43
N ALA A 209 12.80 11.27 13.98
CA ALA A 209 12.01 11.52 15.18
C ALA A 209 12.91 11.81 16.40
N ASP A 210 14.02 11.09 16.57
CA ASP A 210 15.01 11.29 17.64
C ASP A 210 15.71 12.66 17.52
N MET A 211 15.91 13.15 16.30
CA MET A 211 16.58 14.45 16.06
C MET A 211 15.65 15.65 16.21
N THR A 212 14.33 15.46 16.08
CA THR A 212 13.36 16.55 16.05
C THR A 212 12.18 16.30 16.99
N SER A 213 11.15 15.63 16.51
CA SER A 213 9.99 15.13 17.27
C SER A 213 9.33 13.98 16.52
N LEU A 214 8.52 13.18 17.23
CA LEU A 214 7.78 12.06 16.62
C LEU A 214 6.88 12.53 15.47
N GLN A 215 6.25 13.71 15.60
CA GLN A 215 5.43 14.29 14.54
C GLN A 215 6.26 14.71 13.33
N GLN A 216 7.39 15.36 13.56
CA GLN A 216 8.28 15.80 12.49
C GLN A 216 8.95 14.63 11.78
N GLY A 217 9.12 13.49 12.44
CA GLY A 217 9.60 12.25 11.81
C GLY A 217 8.76 11.84 10.59
N TYR A 218 7.46 12.14 10.58
CA TYR A 218 6.56 11.79 9.45
C TYR A 218 6.83 12.56 8.15
N TRP A 219 7.73 13.55 8.15
CA TRP A 219 8.22 14.15 6.90
C TRP A 219 8.82 13.12 5.94
N VAL A 220 9.28 11.97 6.44
CA VAL A 220 9.77 10.86 5.61
C VAL A 220 8.69 10.31 4.68
N LEU A 221 7.41 10.38 5.05
CA LEU A 221 6.31 9.90 4.23
C LEU A 221 6.12 10.71 2.95
N ILE A 222 6.39 12.00 2.99
CA ILE A 222 6.12 12.93 1.88
C ILE A 222 6.91 12.58 0.62
N PRO A 223 8.26 12.46 0.65
CA PRO A 223 9.01 12.07 -0.54
C PRO A 223 8.63 10.66 -1.02
N CYS A 224 8.25 9.74 -0.12
CA CYS A 224 7.77 8.43 -0.51
C CYS A 224 6.47 8.51 -1.32
N PHE A 225 5.46 9.25 -0.84
CA PHE A 225 4.20 9.42 -1.58
C PHE A 225 4.38 10.22 -2.87
N LEU A 226 5.27 11.23 -2.91
CA LEU A 226 5.59 11.94 -4.15
C LEU A 226 6.16 10.99 -5.21
N TYR A 227 7.07 10.10 -4.82
CA TYR A 227 7.58 9.08 -5.73
C TYR A 227 6.48 8.11 -6.19
N LEU A 228 5.58 7.69 -5.28
CA LEU A 228 4.45 6.81 -5.60
C LEU A 228 3.49 7.46 -6.60
N ILE A 229 3.20 8.75 -6.47
CA ILE A 229 2.40 9.52 -7.43
C ILE A 229 3.12 9.55 -8.79
N TRP A 230 4.41 9.88 -8.80
CA TRP A 230 5.18 9.89 -10.03
C TRP A 230 5.18 8.53 -10.73
N TYR A 231 5.35 7.43 -9.97
CA TYR A 231 5.26 6.08 -10.49
C TYR A 231 3.87 5.77 -11.05
N ALA A 232 2.81 6.12 -10.32
CA ALA A 232 1.42 5.89 -10.73
C ALA A 232 1.01 6.66 -11.99
N VAL A 233 1.67 7.77 -12.30
CA VAL A 233 1.34 8.59 -13.49
C VAL A 233 2.27 8.29 -14.67
N HIS A 234 3.58 8.18 -14.42
CA HIS A 234 4.62 8.10 -15.45
C HIS A 234 5.45 6.83 -15.38
N GLY A 235 5.87 6.41 -14.17
CA GLY A 235 6.90 5.38 -13.99
C GLY A 235 6.53 4.02 -14.61
N TYR A 236 5.28 3.58 -14.46
CA TYR A 236 4.82 2.30 -15.00
C TYR A 236 4.73 2.25 -16.54
N ARG A 237 4.78 3.42 -17.22
CA ARG A 237 4.73 3.52 -18.70
C ARG A 237 6.10 3.45 -19.36
N ILE A 238 7.17 3.58 -18.60
CA ILE A 238 8.53 3.60 -19.13
C ILE A 238 8.93 2.18 -19.50
N THR A 239 8.91 1.85 -20.78
CA THR A 239 9.23 0.51 -21.30
C THR A 239 10.70 0.37 -21.70
N HIS A 240 11.40 1.48 -21.95
CA HIS A 240 12.81 1.51 -22.35
C HIS A 240 13.56 2.56 -21.54
N TRP A 241 14.81 2.24 -21.14
CA TRP A 241 15.71 3.25 -20.60
C TRP A 241 16.05 4.24 -21.73
N ARG A 242 15.87 5.54 -21.49
CA ARG A 242 16.37 6.57 -22.41
C ARG A 242 17.90 6.56 -22.32
N CYS A 243 18.57 5.78 -23.17
CA CYS A 243 19.97 6.05 -23.48
C CYS A 243 19.99 7.29 -24.40
N ASN A 244 20.32 8.46 -23.85
CA ASN A 244 20.80 9.56 -24.70
C ASN A 244 22.09 9.05 -25.36
N LYS A 245 22.02 8.78 -26.67
CA LYS A 245 23.22 8.75 -27.55
C LYS A 245 23.66 10.17 -27.77
#